data_2f52e791d9335f08fe6a39143f8be118
#
_entry.id   2f52e791d9335f08fe6a39143f8be118
#
_cell.length_a   1.000
_cell.length_b   1.000
_cell.length_c   1.000
_cell.angle_alpha   90.00
_cell.angle_beta   90.00
_cell.angle_gamma   90.00
#
_symmetry.space_group_name_H-M   'P 1'
#
loop_
_entity.id
_entity.type
_entity.pdbx_description
1 polymer ?
#
loop_
_entity_poly.entity_id
_entity_poly.type
_entity_poly.pdbx_seq_one_letter_code
_entity_poly.pdbx_strand_id
1 'polypeptide(L)' 'MICKNCGEKLEKLTTSLPFKINCNCIVIIKDLPVLQCRNCSEYLIEDAVMEKVESILSNIDKTAELEVLSYAV' A
#
# COMPACT_ATOMS: atom_id res chain seq x y z
N MET A 1 -0.59 -1.81 -17.84
CA MET A 1 -1.82 -2.17 -17.11
C MET A 1 -2.85 -1.05 -17.24
N ILE A 2 -4.09 -1.38 -17.29
CA ILE A 2 -5.16 -0.43 -17.59
C ILE A 2 -6.14 -0.37 -16.41
N CYS A 3 -6.57 0.83 -16.06
CA CYS A 3 -7.56 1.04 -15.02
C CYS A 3 -8.90 0.42 -15.42
N LYS A 4 -9.45 -0.41 -14.56
CA LYS A 4 -10.73 -1.06 -14.82
C LYS A 4 -11.92 -0.10 -14.74
N ASN A 5 -11.72 1.03 -14.10
CA ASN A 5 -12.78 2.02 -13.88
C ASN A 5 -12.99 2.95 -15.06
N CYS A 6 -11.91 3.49 -15.60
CA CYS A 6 -11.99 4.52 -16.64
C CYS A 6 -11.26 4.15 -17.93
N GLY A 7 -10.53 3.05 -17.96
CA GLY A 7 -9.80 2.57 -19.14
C GLY A 7 -8.47 3.26 -19.43
N GLU A 8 -8.06 4.21 -18.58
CA GLU A 8 -6.80 4.88 -18.75
C GLU A 8 -5.62 4.01 -18.30
N LYS A 9 -4.43 4.34 -18.75
CA LYS A 9 -3.22 3.62 -18.33
C LYS A 9 -2.89 3.95 -16.88
N LEU A 10 -2.45 2.92 -16.16
CA LEU A 10 -1.95 3.08 -14.80
C LEU A 10 -0.47 3.45 -14.83
N GLU A 11 -0.06 4.30 -13.92
CA GLU A 11 1.33 4.71 -13.77
C GLU A 11 1.93 4.09 -12.53
N LYS A 12 3.20 3.69 -12.62
CA LYS A 12 3.95 3.23 -11.46
C LYS A 12 4.45 4.44 -10.68
N LEU A 13 4.14 4.45 -9.38
CA LEU A 13 4.67 5.47 -8.48
C LEU A 13 4.80 4.90 -7.07
N THR A 14 5.46 5.63 -6.20
CA THR A 14 5.57 5.25 -4.80
C THR A 14 4.76 6.22 -3.96
N THR A 15 4.12 5.69 -2.93
CA THR A 15 3.29 6.50 -2.03
C THR A 15 3.31 5.90 -0.64
N SER A 16 2.73 6.61 0.31
CA SER A 16 2.54 6.09 1.66
C SER A 16 1.08 5.74 1.84
N LEU A 17 0.81 4.52 2.27
CA LEU A 17 -0.56 4.06 2.49
C LEU A 17 -0.73 3.56 3.92
N PRO A 18 -1.86 3.89 4.56
CA PRO A 18 -2.20 3.35 5.87
C PRO A 18 -2.84 1.98 5.75
N PHE A 19 -2.46 1.08 6.67
CA PHE A 19 -3.07 -0.24 6.79
C PHE A 19 -3.56 -0.41 8.22
N LYS A 20 -4.84 -0.64 8.37
CA LYS A 20 -5.44 -0.84 9.68
C LYS A 20 -5.33 -2.32 10.06
N ILE A 21 -4.58 -2.61 11.12
CA ILE A 21 -4.38 -3.97 11.60
C ILE A 21 -5.54 -4.41 12.50
N ASN A 22 -5.93 -3.51 13.41
CA ASN A 22 -7.07 -3.73 14.30
C ASN A 22 -7.64 -2.37 14.70
N CYS A 23 -8.60 -2.35 15.62
CA CYS A 23 -9.27 -1.11 16.04
C CYS A 23 -8.30 -0.03 16.54
N ASN A 24 -7.17 -0.44 17.11
CA ASN A 24 -6.26 0.47 17.78
C ASN A 24 -4.88 0.56 17.13
N CYS A 25 -4.65 -0.15 16.02
CA CYS A 25 -3.34 -0.19 15.39
C CYS A 25 -3.43 0.15 13.91
N ILE A 26 -2.73 1.21 13.53
CA ILE A 26 -2.62 1.63 12.12
C ILE A 26 -1.14 1.64 11.77
N VAL A 27 -0.81 1.03 10.64
CA VAL A 27 0.56 1.00 10.12
C VAL A 27 0.60 1.78 8.82
N ILE A 28 1.51 2.73 8.73
CA ILE A 28 1.74 3.46 7.49
C ILE A 28 3.00 2.91 6.84
N ILE A 29 2.87 2.42 5.62
CA ILE A 29 4.01 1.92 4.86
C ILE A 29 4.41 2.98 3.84
N LYS A 30 5.64 3.46 3.95
CA LYS A 30 6.21 4.49 3.08
C LYS A 30 6.91 3.84 1.90
N ASP A 31 7.04 4.59 0.82
CA ASP A 31 7.74 4.16 -0.40
C ASP A 31 7.14 2.88 -0.99
N LEU A 32 5.84 2.70 -0.82
CA LEU A 32 5.13 1.55 -1.35
C LEU A 32 4.90 1.73 -2.86
N PRO A 33 5.38 0.79 -3.68
CA PRO A 33 5.12 0.87 -5.12
C PRO A 33 3.67 0.52 -5.43
N VAL A 34 3.01 1.41 -6.14
CA VAL A 34 1.62 1.23 -6.54
C VAL A 34 1.45 1.60 -8.00
N LEU A 35 0.34 1.15 -8.57
CA LEU A 35 -0.11 1.60 -9.87
C LEU A 35 -1.30 2.52 -9.63
N GLN A 36 -1.25 3.71 -10.17
CA GLN A 36 -2.32 4.68 -9.98
C GLN A 36 -2.83 5.20 -11.31
N CYS A 37 -4.16 5.32 -11.41
CA CYS A 37 -4.80 5.93 -12.56
C CYS A 37 -4.73 7.45 -12.45
N ARG A 38 -4.27 8.11 -13.52
CA ARG A 38 -4.20 9.57 -13.55
C ARG A 38 -5.55 10.23 -13.57
N ASN A 39 -6.54 9.55 -14.13
CA ASN A 39 -7.85 10.12 -14.37
C ASN A 39 -8.78 10.01 -13.16
N CYS A 40 -8.91 8.80 -12.60
CA CYS A 40 -9.83 8.57 -11.49
C CYS A 40 -9.15 8.37 -10.14
N SER A 41 -7.82 8.43 -10.10
CA SER A 41 -7.01 8.30 -8.89
C SER A 41 -7.15 6.95 -8.18
N GLU A 42 -7.62 5.93 -8.88
CA GLU A 42 -7.69 4.58 -8.32
C GLU A 42 -6.31 3.96 -8.19
N TYR A 43 -6.11 3.21 -7.12
CA TYR A 43 -4.88 2.49 -6.88
C TYR A 43 -5.02 1.02 -7.23
N LEU A 44 -3.91 0.44 -7.69
CA LEU A 44 -3.78 -1.00 -7.80
C LEU A 44 -2.44 -1.40 -7.20
N ILE A 45 -2.46 -2.37 -6.30
CA ILE A 45 -1.25 -2.94 -5.72
C ILE A 45 -1.04 -4.31 -6.35
N GLU A 46 0.15 -4.52 -6.95
CA GLU A 46 0.46 -5.80 -7.56
C GLU A 46 0.56 -6.91 -6.51
N ASP A 47 0.26 -8.14 -6.89
CA ASP A 47 0.22 -9.28 -5.97
C ASP A 47 1.55 -9.49 -5.24
N ALA A 48 2.66 -9.36 -5.95
CA ALA A 48 3.99 -9.52 -5.35
C ALA A 48 4.25 -8.45 -4.28
N VAL A 49 3.80 -7.23 -4.52
CA VAL A 49 3.92 -6.14 -3.57
C VAL A 49 3.04 -6.39 -2.36
N MET A 50 1.80 -6.81 -2.60
CA MET A 50 0.85 -7.09 -1.52
C MET A 50 1.33 -8.24 -0.63
N GLU A 51 1.93 -9.25 -1.22
CA GLU A 51 2.52 -10.36 -0.48
C GLU A 51 3.60 -9.89 0.48
N LYS A 52 4.48 -8.98 0.02
CA LYS A 52 5.51 -8.40 0.88
C LYS A 52 4.91 -7.53 1.96
N VAL A 53 3.86 -6.76 1.64
CA VAL A 53 3.14 -5.96 2.63
C VAL A 53 2.57 -6.84 3.73
N GLU A 54 1.94 -7.94 3.38
CA GLU A 54 1.39 -8.88 4.36
C GLU A 54 2.49 -9.45 5.25
N SER A 55 3.66 -9.76 4.69
CA SER A 55 4.80 -10.24 5.46
C SER A 55 5.29 -9.17 6.44
N ILE A 56 5.39 -7.92 6.00
CA ILE A 56 5.77 -6.81 6.86
C ILE A 56 4.77 -6.66 8.01
N LEU A 57 3.49 -6.68 7.70
CA LEU A 57 2.43 -6.49 8.69
C LEU A 57 2.37 -7.62 9.70
N SER A 58 2.75 -8.84 9.32
CA SER A 58 2.76 -9.97 10.26
C SER A 58 3.91 -9.92 11.25
N ASN A 59 4.94 -9.14 10.97
CA ASN A 59 6.14 -9.03 11.82
C ASN A 59 6.18 -7.77 12.69
N ILE A 60 5.14 -6.96 12.68
CA ILE A 60 5.11 -5.73 13.46
C ILE A 60 4.59 -5.95 14.86
N ASP A 61 4.84 -4.96 15.73
CA ASP A 61 4.28 -4.94 17.08
C ASP A 61 2.83 -4.45 17.02
N LYS A 62 1.91 -5.37 17.24
CA LYS A 62 0.47 -5.07 17.16
C LYS A 62 -0.07 -4.32 18.36
N THR A 63 0.76 -4.05 19.37
CA THR A 63 0.36 -3.25 20.51
C THR A 63 0.57 -1.76 20.29
N ALA A 64 1.34 -1.38 19.27
CA ALA A 64 1.54 0.03 18.92
C ALA A 64 0.27 0.61 18.30
N GLU A 65 -0.07 1.84 18.68
CA GLU A 65 -1.24 2.53 18.12
C GLU A 65 -0.98 2.99 16.70
N LEU A 66 0.24 3.45 16.44
CA LEU A 66 0.64 3.94 15.12
C LEU A 66 2.08 3.53 14.86
N GLU A 67 2.32 2.95 13.70
CA GLU A 67 3.65 2.58 13.27
C GLU A 67 3.90 3.08 11.85
N VAL A 68 5.11 3.56 11.59
CA VAL A 68 5.50 4.01 10.25
C VAL A 68 6.70 3.18 9.81
N LEU A 69 6.53 2.46 8.71
CA LEU A 69 7.54 1.56 8.17
C LEU A 69 7.87 1.93 6.73
N SER A 70 9.03 1.53 6.26
CA SER A 70 9.42 1.70 4.86
C SER A 70 9.38 0.37 4.13
N TYR A 71 8.74 0.36 2.97
CA TYR A 71 8.69 -0.83 2.12
C TYR A 71 10.08 -1.22 1.61
N ALA A 72 10.93 -0.24 1.36
CA ALA A 72 12.22 -0.42 0.73
C ALA A 72 13.36 -0.77 1.69
N VAL A 73 13.09 -1.08 2.92
CA VAL A 73 14.11 -1.46 3.91
C VAL A 73 14.52 -2.91 3.77
#